data_c14e28d51b1fad5c3e6ed827e4b311d2
#
_entry.id   c14e28d51b1fad5c3e6ed827e4b311d2
#
_cell.length_a   1.000
_cell.length_b   1.000
_cell.length_c   1.000
_cell.angle_alpha   90.00
_cell.angle_beta   90.00
_cell.angle_gamma   90.00
#
_symmetry.space_group_name_H-M   'P 1'
#
loop_
_entity.id
_entity.type
_entity.pdbx_description
1 polymer ?
#
loop_
_entity_poly.entity_id
_entity_poly.type
_entity_poly.pdbx_seq_one_letter_code
_entity_poly.pdbx_strand_id
1 'polypeptide(L)'
;MKRVILCAASLIVALCMPLCAQTISGTWQGTLPAAENPRIMVRIRKADDGSLRGVLYQMDKRASGIALTSVSFAAPNLSLEQVNLGVSYRGKVSPDGKLIDGVWAQDKKSYPMTLLLATPETLWKPDGPTALAPMSPTADPAFEVATIKPSPPDAKGHSFSMRTRDFAARNRTVQDLIEWAYQVSDRQISGAPPWMTETKFDIAGKPDAEGLPSPDQYRLMIQKLLANRFQLKLHVIKQTFPVYALTRDEKAPVLPHSDPGLDTGNAYVSDSPDGQTVLHFVSMSMPMFSSFLMRFIEDRQVVDETGLTGYFEFTIKIPTSDLDSSPADSGPTDTEGDAIRRGIQPLGFKLVPKKEPIDVIVIDHLDQPSAN
;
A
#
# COMPACT_ATOMS: atom_id res chain seq x y z
N MET A 1 54.04 58.92 43.69
CA MET A 1 53.77 58.45 42.32
C MET A 1 53.16 57.04 42.42
N LYS A 2 51.83 56.93 42.37
CA LYS A 2 51.10 55.66 42.38
C LYS A 2 50.63 55.35 40.96
N ARG A 3 51.14 54.29 40.36
CA ARG A 3 50.69 53.79 39.05
C ARG A 3 49.46 52.94 39.24
N VAL A 4 48.32 53.37 38.64
CA VAL A 4 47.11 52.61 38.54
C VAL A 4 47.22 51.76 37.28
N ILE A 5 47.15 50.44 37.42
CA ILE A 5 47.07 49.46 36.30
C ILE A 5 45.59 49.19 36.06
N LEU A 6 45.08 49.59 34.92
CA LEU A 6 43.71 49.30 34.45
C LEU A 6 43.72 47.93 33.73
N CYS A 7 43.15 46.92 34.39
CA CYS A 7 42.86 45.63 33.74
C CYS A 7 41.54 45.75 32.96
N ALA A 8 41.64 45.73 31.62
CA ALA A 8 40.49 45.59 30.75
C ALA A 8 40.10 44.11 30.68
N ALA A 9 39.00 43.75 31.32
CA ALA A 9 38.38 42.41 31.19
C ALA A 9 37.50 42.39 29.93
N SER A 10 38.00 41.76 28.83
CA SER A 10 37.21 41.50 27.64
C SER A 10 36.19 40.39 27.90
N LEU A 11 34.90 40.76 28.02
CA LEU A 11 33.79 39.84 28.14
C LEU A 11 33.48 39.21 26.80
N ILE A 12 33.93 37.99 26.54
CA ILE A 12 33.51 37.20 25.37
C ILE A 12 32.10 36.67 25.63
N VAL A 13 31.12 37.34 25.10
CA VAL A 13 29.74 36.83 25.04
C VAL A 13 29.70 35.75 23.95
N ALA A 14 29.84 34.49 24.34
CA ALA A 14 29.53 33.38 23.45
C ALA A 14 28.01 33.37 23.18
N LEU A 15 27.61 33.82 21.99
CA LEU A 15 26.25 33.63 21.47
C LEU A 15 26.02 32.12 21.33
N CYS A 16 25.46 31.48 22.33
CA CYS A 16 24.82 30.18 22.19
C CYS A 16 23.58 30.37 21.30
N MET A 17 23.74 30.29 19.98
CA MET A 17 22.60 30.10 19.12
C MET A 17 21.96 28.74 19.49
N PRO A 18 20.65 28.70 19.79
CA PRO A 18 20.00 27.42 19.98
C PRO A 18 20.18 26.63 18.68
N LEU A 19 20.82 25.49 18.77
CA LEU A 19 20.88 24.51 17.70
C LEU A 19 19.45 24.00 17.54
N CYS A 20 18.64 24.69 16.75
CA CYS A 20 17.33 24.21 16.36
C CYS A 20 17.59 22.86 15.67
N ALA A 21 17.24 21.77 16.33
CA ALA A 21 17.33 20.44 15.74
C ALA A 21 16.51 20.47 14.44
N GLN A 22 17.21 20.51 13.31
CA GLN A 22 16.55 20.51 12.00
C GLN A 22 15.73 19.23 11.88
N THR A 23 14.41 19.38 11.81
CA THR A 23 13.54 18.25 11.52
C THR A 23 13.47 18.05 10.02
N ILE A 24 13.74 16.82 9.55
CA ILE A 24 13.64 16.45 8.14
C ILE A 24 12.23 15.94 7.78
N SER A 25 11.41 15.69 8.80
CA SER A 25 10.03 15.23 8.58
C SER A 25 9.20 16.27 7.84
N GLY A 26 8.48 15.84 6.82
CA GLY A 26 7.68 16.70 5.96
C GLY A 26 7.52 16.11 4.57
N THR A 27 6.88 16.87 3.70
CA THR A 27 6.73 16.54 2.29
C THR A 27 7.67 17.40 1.46
N TRP A 28 8.55 16.76 0.73
CA TRP A 28 9.57 17.37 -0.10
C TRP A 28 9.23 17.16 -1.57
N GLN A 29 9.40 18.17 -2.41
CA GLN A 29 9.01 18.09 -3.81
C GLN A 29 10.02 18.79 -4.70
N GLY A 30 10.28 18.21 -5.89
CA GLY A 30 11.23 18.75 -6.86
C GLY A 30 11.07 18.09 -8.24
N THR A 31 11.51 18.78 -9.27
CA THR A 31 11.49 18.28 -10.65
C THR A 31 12.84 17.69 -11.00
N LEU A 32 12.85 16.46 -11.47
CA LEU A 32 14.06 15.78 -11.93
C LEU A 32 14.39 16.29 -13.34
N PRO A 33 15.59 16.83 -13.59
CA PRO A 33 15.98 17.30 -14.92
C PRO A 33 16.40 16.12 -15.82
N ALA A 34 15.43 15.27 -16.13
CA ALA A 34 15.55 14.12 -17.03
C ALA A 34 14.59 14.28 -18.21
N ALA A 35 14.58 13.34 -19.15
CA ALA A 35 13.57 13.30 -20.18
C ALA A 35 12.17 13.35 -19.53
N GLU A 36 11.28 14.22 -20.03
CA GLU A 36 9.94 14.48 -19.47
C GLU A 36 9.87 15.28 -18.17
N ASN A 37 11.04 15.66 -17.57
CA ASN A 37 11.09 16.44 -16.33
C ASN A 37 10.12 15.94 -15.24
N PRO A 38 10.19 14.66 -14.83
CA PRO A 38 9.22 14.11 -13.92
C PRO A 38 9.26 14.81 -12.56
N ARG A 39 8.07 15.08 -12.02
CA ARG A 39 7.89 15.67 -10.70
C ARG A 39 7.94 14.58 -9.64
N ILE A 40 8.87 14.75 -8.73
CA ILE A 40 9.14 13.82 -7.63
C ILE A 40 8.68 14.45 -6.32
N MET A 41 7.92 13.70 -5.53
CA MET A 41 7.55 14.07 -4.17
C MET A 41 8.03 12.98 -3.22
N VAL A 42 8.62 13.38 -2.10
CA VAL A 42 9.06 12.47 -1.04
C VAL A 42 8.43 12.91 0.27
N ARG A 43 7.68 12.02 0.91
CA ARG A 43 7.15 12.24 2.26
C ARG A 43 8.03 11.52 3.26
N ILE A 44 8.62 12.28 4.19
CA ILE A 44 9.48 11.74 5.26
C ILE A 44 8.76 11.89 6.60
N ARG A 45 8.70 10.81 7.37
CA ARG A 45 8.12 10.79 8.72
C ARG A 45 9.12 10.16 9.70
N LYS A 46 9.02 10.55 10.94
CA LYS A 46 9.70 9.88 12.04
C LYS A 46 8.75 8.84 12.61
N ALA A 47 9.19 7.59 12.66
CA ALA A 47 8.45 6.50 13.29
C ALA A 47 8.62 6.53 14.81
N ASP A 48 7.79 5.78 15.55
CA ASP A 48 7.79 5.74 17.02
C ASP A 48 9.09 5.18 17.59
N ASP A 49 9.79 4.32 16.85
CA ASP A 49 11.12 3.82 17.19
C ASP A 49 12.24 4.85 16.95
N GLY A 50 11.88 6.05 16.51
CA GLY A 50 12.80 7.15 16.21
C GLY A 50 13.44 7.06 14.83
N SER A 51 13.25 5.99 14.07
CA SER A 51 13.73 5.83 12.70
C SER A 51 13.01 6.79 11.75
N LEU A 52 13.69 7.13 10.64
CA LEU A 52 13.04 7.89 9.56
C LEU A 52 12.51 6.94 8.50
N ARG A 53 11.32 7.23 8.03
CA ARG A 53 10.66 6.51 6.94
C ARG A 53 10.27 7.45 5.84
N GLY A 54 10.31 6.99 4.60
CA GLY A 54 9.99 7.80 3.45
C GLY A 54 9.16 7.06 2.42
N VAL A 55 8.30 7.82 1.75
CA VAL A 55 7.52 7.35 0.61
C VAL A 55 7.78 8.26 -0.57
N LEU A 56 8.13 7.68 -1.69
CA LEU A 56 8.42 8.33 -2.95
C LEU A 56 7.20 8.31 -3.87
N TYR A 57 6.88 9.44 -4.48
CA TYR A 57 5.83 9.57 -5.47
C TYR A 57 6.38 10.17 -6.76
N GLN A 58 6.04 9.57 -7.88
CA GLN A 58 6.23 10.17 -9.20
C GLN A 58 4.91 10.78 -9.66
N MET A 59 4.75 12.08 -9.48
CA MET A 59 3.48 12.78 -9.61
C MET A 59 2.83 12.66 -10.98
N ASP A 60 3.64 12.59 -12.04
CA ASP A 60 3.17 12.54 -13.43
C ASP A 60 2.67 11.15 -13.86
N LYS A 61 3.03 10.10 -13.14
CA LYS A 61 2.65 8.72 -13.46
C LYS A 61 1.49 8.17 -12.62
N ARG A 62 0.89 8.95 -11.72
CA ARG A 62 -0.17 8.51 -10.77
C ARG A 62 0.18 7.19 -10.06
N ALA A 63 1.45 6.94 -9.83
CA ALA A 63 1.87 5.76 -9.12
C ALA A 63 1.43 5.86 -7.64
N SER A 64 0.99 4.76 -7.07
CA SER A 64 0.94 4.59 -5.63
C SER A 64 2.30 4.96 -5.05
N GLY A 65 2.33 5.53 -3.84
CA GLY A 65 3.59 5.83 -3.18
C GLY A 65 4.47 4.57 -3.08
N ILE A 66 5.76 4.74 -3.33
CA ILE A 66 6.76 3.68 -3.25
C ILE A 66 7.58 3.95 -2.01
N ALA A 67 7.53 3.04 -1.06
CA ALA A 67 8.33 3.19 0.14
C ALA A 67 9.82 3.18 -0.17
N LEU A 68 10.55 4.04 0.49
CA LEU A 68 12.01 4.05 0.43
C LEU A 68 12.56 2.90 1.28
N THR A 69 13.57 2.22 0.76
CA THR A 69 14.28 1.15 1.47
C THR A 69 15.02 1.72 2.68
N SER A 70 15.59 2.92 2.55
CA SER A 70 16.24 3.61 3.66
C SER A 70 16.08 5.12 3.58
N VAL A 71 16.00 5.75 4.76
CA VAL A 71 16.08 7.20 4.96
C VAL A 71 17.04 7.47 6.09
N SER A 72 18.12 8.17 5.84
CA SER A 72 19.07 8.59 6.87
C SER A 72 19.30 10.09 6.84
N PHE A 73 19.30 10.71 8.01
CA PHE A 73 19.57 12.14 8.16
C PHE A 73 20.55 12.40 9.29
N ALA A 74 21.71 12.92 8.91
CA ALA A 74 22.71 13.46 9.84
C ALA A 74 22.98 14.90 9.41
N ALA A 75 22.33 15.84 10.09
CA ALA A 75 22.33 17.25 9.68
C ALA A 75 23.70 17.76 9.29
N PRO A 76 23.83 18.41 8.13
CA PRO A 76 22.79 18.75 7.18
C PRO A 76 22.52 17.67 6.10
N ASN A 77 23.11 16.48 6.17
CA ASN A 77 23.15 15.51 5.09
C ASN A 77 21.94 14.55 5.16
N LEU A 78 21.19 14.47 4.06
CA LEU A 78 20.09 13.52 3.83
C LEU A 78 20.54 12.48 2.80
N SER A 79 20.22 11.19 3.07
CA SER A 79 20.31 10.11 2.09
C SER A 79 18.98 9.35 2.04
N LEU A 80 18.51 9.10 0.82
CA LEU A 80 17.31 8.33 0.52
C LEU A 80 17.69 7.21 -0.45
N GLU A 81 17.18 6.02 -0.25
CA GLU A 81 17.43 4.88 -1.15
C GLU A 81 16.17 4.07 -1.39
N GLN A 82 16.01 3.63 -2.62
CA GLN A 82 15.02 2.62 -3.04
C GLN A 82 15.74 1.59 -3.93
N VAL A 83 16.18 0.51 -3.28
CA VAL A 83 17.09 -0.48 -3.88
C VAL A 83 16.47 -1.17 -5.10
N ASN A 84 15.20 -1.60 -5.00
CA ASN A 84 14.52 -2.33 -6.08
C ASN A 84 14.30 -1.50 -7.36
N LEU A 85 14.32 -0.17 -7.24
CA LEU A 85 14.23 0.75 -8.39
C LEU A 85 15.57 1.31 -8.80
N GLY A 86 16.66 0.92 -8.15
CA GLY A 86 17.97 1.49 -8.38
C GLY A 86 18.05 3.01 -8.14
N VAL A 87 17.20 3.52 -7.23
CA VAL A 87 17.06 4.95 -6.95
C VAL A 87 17.82 5.31 -5.68
N SER A 88 18.61 6.36 -5.75
CA SER A 88 19.19 7.03 -4.57
C SER A 88 19.15 8.54 -4.70
N TYR A 89 19.04 9.25 -3.58
CA TYR A 89 19.18 10.69 -3.49
C TYR A 89 20.09 11.06 -2.32
N ARG A 90 21.05 11.91 -2.56
CA ARG A 90 21.93 12.46 -1.51
C ARG A 90 21.96 13.97 -1.62
N GLY A 91 21.60 14.66 -0.53
CA GLY A 91 21.50 16.10 -0.52
C GLY A 91 21.85 16.72 0.82
N LYS A 92 21.99 18.04 0.81
CA LYS A 92 22.23 18.87 1.99
C LYS A 92 21.05 19.78 2.23
N VAL A 93 20.54 19.75 3.44
CA VAL A 93 19.45 20.63 3.88
C VAL A 93 20.01 22.03 4.12
N SER A 94 19.32 23.04 3.60
CA SER A 94 19.65 24.45 3.82
C SER A 94 19.53 24.84 5.30
N PRO A 95 20.24 25.89 5.75
CA PRO A 95 20.19 26.32 7.15
C PRO A 95 18.78 26.66 7.65
N ASP A 96 17.90 27.14 6.78
CA ASP A 96 16.50 27.45 7.10
C ASP A 96 15.57 26.21 7.06
N GLY A 97 16.09 25.04 6.69
CA GLY A 97 15.35 23.79 6.65
C GLY A 97 14.29 23.68 5.56
N LYS A 98 14.32 24.55 4.55
CA LYS A 98 13.25 24.61 3.52
C LYS A 98 13.65 24.06 2.17
N LEU A 99 14.93 23.76 1.97
CA LEU A 99 15.48 23.33 0.70
C LEU A 99 16.51 22.22 0.94
N ILE A 100 16.57 21.27 0.02
CA ILE A 100 17.62 20.24 -0.02
C ILE A 100 18.21 20.25 -1.40
N ASP A 101 19.49 20.64 -1.51
CA ASP A 101 20.25 20.51 -2.75
C ASP A 101 20.99 19.20 -2.76
N GLY A 102 20.82 18.44 -3.86
CA GLY A 102 21.41 17.12 -3.93
C GLY A 102 21.49 16.54 -5.33
N VAL A 103 21.81 15.27 -5.36
CA VAL A 103 21.93 14.48 -6.57
C VAL A 103 21.02 13.28 -6.48
N TRP A 104 20.16 13.14 -7.46
CA TRP A 104 19.35 11.95 -7.73
C TRP A 104 20.13 11.02 -8.64
N ALA A 105 20.22 9.75 -8.29
CA ALA A 105 20.82 8.74 -9.15
C ALA A 105 19.80 7.61 -9.40
N GLN A 106 19.71 7.20 -10.67
CA GLN A 106 18.87 6.11 -11.12
C GLN A 106 19.45 5.51 -12.40
N ASP A 107 19.44 4.17 -12.53
CA ASP A 107 19.90 3.45 -13.74
C ASP A 107 21.30 3.89 -14.22
N LYS A 108 22.25 4.06 -13.29
CA LYS A 108 23.62 4.54 -13.56
C LYS A 108 23.71 5.98 -14.08
N LYS A 109 22.61 6.74 -14.08
CA LYS A 109 22.59 8.17 -14.41
C LYS A 109 22.42 8.98 -13.14
N SER A 110 23.00 10.18 -13.13
CA SER A 110 22.90 11.10 -12.00
C SER A 110 22.40 12.46 -12.48
N TYR A 111 21.53 13.07 -11.70
CA TYR A 111 20.90 14.34 -12.02
C TYR A 111 20.97 15.27 -10.81
N PRO A 112 21.40 16.52 -10.96
CA PRO A 112 21.25 17.49 -9.88
C PRO A 112 19.76 17.72 -9.63
N MET A 113 19.34 17.70 -8.37
CA MET A 113 17.95 17.85 -8.02
C MET A 113 17.79 18.59 -6.71
N THR A 114 17.03 19.66 -6.73
CA THR A 114 16.62 20.40 -5.53
C THR A 114 15.24 19.96 -5.09
N LEU A 115 15.11 19.65 -3.81
CA LEU A 115 13.83 19.38 -3.15
C LEU A 115 13.43 20.58 -2.29
N LEU A 116 12.21 21.05 -2.44
CA LEU A 116 11.60 22.11 -1.63
C LEU A 116 10.63 21.52 -0.63
N LEU A 117 10.64 22.02 0.61
CA LEU A 117 9.65 21.66 1.61
C LEU A 117 8.29 22.22 1.19
N ALA A 118 7.32 21.33 1.00
CA ALA A 118 5.97 21.71 0.65
C ALA A 118 5.22 22.30 1.86
N THR A 119 4.48 23.37 1.61
CA THR A 119 3.46 23.89 2.53
C THR A 119 2.07 23.44 2.04
N PRO A 120 0.99 23.59 2.83
CA PRO A 120 -0.36 23.29 2.37
C PRO A 120 -0.73 23.98 1.05
N GLU A 121 -0.18 25.19 0.82
CA GLU A 121 -0.45 26.01 -0.38
C GLU A 121 0.39 25.59 -1.58
N THR A 122 1.61 25.08 -1.35
CA THR A 122 2.55 24.72 -2.41
C THR A 122 2.58 23.23 -2.69
N LEU A 123 1.90 22.41 -1.85
CA LEU A 123 1.85 20.97 -2.01
C LEU A 123 1.30 20.58 -3.37
N TRP A 124 2.12 19.88 -4.14
CA TRP A 124 1.66 19.37 -5.43
C TRP A 124 0.53 18.38 -5.25
N LYS A 125 -0.51 18.58 -6.04
CA LYS A 125 -1.53 17.58 -6.24
C LYS A 125 -1.11 16.72 -7.42
N PRO A 126 -1.38 15.41 -7.42
CA PRO A 126 -1.10 14.58 -8.57
C PRO A 126 -1.77 15.20 -9.81
N ASP A 127 -0.94 15.68 -10.76
CA ASP A 127 -1.47 16.06 -12.05
C ASP A 127 -1.58 14.78 -12.88
N GLY A 128 -2.70 14.50 -13.19
CA GLY A 128 -3.11 13.73 -14.32
C GLY A 128 -4.25 14.49 -14.93
N PRO A 129 -4.88 14.06 -16.03
CA PRO A 129 -6.12 14.67 -16.46
C PRO A 129 -7.00 14.76 -15.24
N THR A 130 -7.25 15.97 -14.77
CA THR A 130 -7.79 16.47 -13.51
C THR A 130 -8.09 15.33 -12.54
N ALA A 131 -7.41 15.21 -11.40
CA ALA A 131 -7.69 14.13 -10.47
C ALA A 131 -9.20 14.03 -10.40
N LEU A 132 -9.77 13.02 -11.04
CA LEU A 132 -11.21 12.92 -11.17
C LEU A 132 -11.73 13.04 -9.76
N ALA A 133 -12.62 13.98 -9.53
CA ALA A 133 -13.28 14.09 -8.25
C ALA A 133 -13.78 12.68 -7.87
N PRO A 134 -13.76 12.29 -6.62
CA PRO A 134 -14.36 11.01 -6.23
C PRO A 134 -15.78 10.93 -6.79
N MET A 135 -16.16 9.78 -7.29
CA MET A 135 -17.55 9.53 -7.71
C MET A 135 -18.47 9.77 -6.50
N SER A 136 -19.65 10.32 -6.75
CA SER A 136 -20.61 10.55 -5.67
C SER A 136 -20.80 9.30 -4.82
N PRO A 137 -20.73 9.38 -3.49
CA PRO A 137 -20.94 8.22 -2.62
C PRO A 137 -22.33 7.58 -2.78
N THR A 138 -23.32 8.36 -3.26
CA THR A 138 -24.69 7.91 -3.51
C THR A 138 -24.92 7.40 -4.93
N ALA A 139 -23.88 7.44 -5.79
CA ALA A 139 -24.00 6.90 -7.14
C ALA A 139 -24.12 5.37 -7.11
N ASP A 140 -24.98 4.84 -7.98
CA ASP A 140 -25.15 3.41 -8.21
C ASP A 140 -24.60 3.05 -9.62
N PRO A 141 -23.25 3.10 -9.83
CA PRO A 141 -22.65 3.00 -11.13
C PRO A 141 -22.78 1.61 -11.74
N ALA A 142 -22.78 1.59 -13.08
CA ALA A 142 -22.60 0.40 -13.89
C ALA A 142 -21.50 0.66 -14.94
N PHE A 143 -21.09 -0.36 -15.68
CA PHE A 143 -20.28 -0.13 -16.87
C PHE A 143 -21.18 0.26 -18.05
N GLU A 144 -20.99 1.47 -18.57
CA GLU A 144 -21.62 1.95 -19.81
C GLU A 144 -21.19 1.09 -20.99
N VAL A 145 -19.87 0.79 -21.03
CA VAL A 145 -19.26 -0.08 -22.04
C VAL A 145 -18.39 -1.10 -21.30
N ALA A 146 -18.59 -2.36 -21.62
CA ALA A 146 -17.72 -3.43 -21.16
C ALA A 146 -17.41 -4.40 -22.29
N THR A 147 -16.13 -4.70 -22.50
CA THR A 147 -15.67 -5.75 -23.39
C THR A 147 -15.22 -6.95 -22.57
N ILE A 148 -15.59 -8.14 -23.00
CA ILE A 148 -15.21 -9.41 -22.40
C ILE A 148 -14.67 -10.28 -23.52
N LYS A 149 -13.40 -10.71 -23.41
CA LYS A 149 -12.74 -11.57 -24.40
C LYS A 149 -12.05 -12.71 -23.68
N PRO A 150 -12.05 -13.94 -24.22
CA PRO A 150 -11.16 -14.98 -23.72
C PRO A 150 -9.71 -14.50 -23.75
N SER A 151 -8.96 -14.76 -22.69
CA SER A 151 -7.52 -14.44 -22.66
C SER A 151 -6.75 -15.35 -23.62
N PRO A 152 -5.65 -14.87 -24.22
CA PRO A 152 -4.77 -15.71 -25.02
C PRO A 152 -4.26 -16.90 -24.18
N PRO A 153 -4.16 -18.12 -24.78
CA PRO A 153 -3.73 -19.32 -24.04
C PRO A 153 -2.32 -19.22 -23.45
N ASP A 154 -1.47 -18.39 -24.04
CA ASP A 154 -0.08 -18.14 -23.62
C ASP A 154 0.08 -16.89 -22.76
N ALA A 155 -1.01 -16.26 -22.35
CA ALA A 155 -0.99 -15.06 -21.51
C ALA A 155 -0.28 -15.36 -20.18
N LYS A 156 0.75 -14.56 -19.87
CA LYS A 156 1.50 -14.65 -18.62
C LYS A 156 1.04 -13.60 -17.62
N GLY A 157 0.97 -14.00 -16.37
CA GLY A 157 0.56 -13.14 -15.27
C GLY A 157 -0.93 -12.81 -15.32
N HIS A 158 -1.39 -12.17 -14.29
CA HIS A 158 -2.79 -11.74 -14.17
C HIS A 158 -2.85 -10.42 -13.40
N SER A 159 -3.85 -9.59 -13.65
CA SER A 159 -3.97 -8.30 -12.97
C SER A 159 -5.40 -7.80 -12.88
N PHE A 160 -5.65 -6.99 -11.84
CA PHE A 160 -6.73 -6.03 -11.79
C PHE A 160 -6.14 -4.62 -11.87
N SER A 161 -6.73 -3.74 -12.66
CA SER A 161 -6.35 -2.33 -12.74
C SER A 161 -7.57 -1.45 -12.50
N MET A 162 -7.45 -0.62 -11.45
CA MET A 162 -8.44 0.37 -11.01
C MET A 162 -7.76 1.72 -10.75
N ARG A 163 -6.62 1.94 -11.42
CA ARG A 163 -5.79 3.14 -11.20
C ARG A 163 -6.31 4.39 -11.90
N THR A 164 -7.19 4.19 -12.86
CA THR A 164 -7.90 5.24 -13.60
C THR A 164 -9.39 5.06 -13.36
N ARG A 165 -10.23 5.91 -13.95
CA ARG A 165 -11.68 5.72 -13.94
C ARG A 165 -12.10 4.38 -14.52
N ASP A 166 -11.33 3.86 -15.49
CA ASP A 166 -11.67 2.62 -16.19
C ASP A 166 -11.18 1.39 -15.42
N PHE A 167 -11.96 0.34 -15.49
CA PHE A 167 -11.62 -0.97 -14.94
C PHE A 167 -10.97 -1.85 -16.01
N ALA A 168 -9.94 -2.59 -15.62
CA ALA A 168 -9.41 -3.67 -16.44
C ALA A 168 -9.04 -4.88 -15.60
N ALA A 169 -9.46 -6.06 -16.02
CA ALA A 169 -8.99 -7.35 -15.54
C ALA A 169 -8.31 -8.07 -16.69
N ARG A 170 -7.13 -8.62 -16.46
CA ARG A 170 -6.38 -9.38 -17.47
C ARG A 170 -6.09 -10.76 -16.95
N ASN A 171 -6.32 -11.76 -17.79
CA ASN A 171 -6.05 -13.17 -17.53
C ASN A 171 -6.69 -13.64 -16.20
N ARG A 172 -7.96 -13.25 -15.96
CA ARG A 172 -8.71 -13.57 -14.74
C ARG A 172 -9.84 -14.53 -15.01
N THR A 173 -10.06 -15.46 -14.08
CA THR A 173 -11.22 -16.35 -14.08
C THR A 173 -12.48 -15.62 -13.59
N VAL A 174 -13.64 -16.21 -13.84
CA VAL A 174 -14.89 -15.68 -13.25
C VAL A 174 -14.90 -15.86 -11.74
N GLN A 175 -14.25 -16.91 -11.23
CA GLN A 175 -14.03 -17.08 -9.79
C GLN A 175 -13.29 -15.89 -9.19
N ASP A 176 -12.17 -15.47 -9.78
CA ASP A 176 -11.41 -14.29 -9.31
C ASP A 176 -12.28 -13.03 -9.25
N LEU A 177 -13.18 -12.85 -10.23
CA LEU A 177 -14.09 -11.71 -10.26
C LEU A 177 -15.14 -11.78 -9.12
N ILE A 178 -15.69 -12.96 -8.88
CA ILE A 178 -16.67 -13.18 -7.79
C ILE A 178 -15.99 -12.98 -6.43
N GLU A 179 -14.82 -13.58 -6.22
CA GLU A 179 -14.05 -13.42 -4.98
C GLU A 179 -13.80 -11.95 -4.67
N TRP A 180 -13.34 -11.20 -5.67
CA TRP A 180 -13.07 -9.78 -5.51
C TRP A 180 -14.33 -8.94 -5.32
N ALA A 181 -15.39 -9.20 -6.12
CA ALA A 181 -16.62 -8.39 -6.12
C ALA A 181 -17.47 -8.61 -4.87
N TYR A 182 -17.47 -9.82 -4.33
CA TYR A 182 -18.25 -10.18 -3.15
C TYR A 182 -17.42 -10.31 -1.88
N GLN A 183 -16.10 -10.09 -1.97
CA GLN A 183 -15.17 -10.14 -0.84
C GLN A 183 -15.20 -11.50 -0.12
N VAL A 184 -15.24 -12.56 -0.87
CA VAL A 184 -15.27 -13.96 -0.40
C VAL A 184 -14.03 -14.70 -0.89
N SER A 185 -13.65 -15.79 -0.23
CA SER A 185 -12.64 -16.72 -0.73
C SER A 185 -13.28 -17.81 -1.58
N ASP A 186 -12.46 -18.55 -2.31
CA ASP A 186 -12.86 -19.72 -3.09
C ASP A 186 -13.70 -20.72 -2.29
N ARG A 187 -13.35 -20.94 -1.02
CA ARG A 187 -14.03 -21.85 -0.07
C ARG A 187 -15.44 -21.40 0.31
N GLN A 188 -15.77 -20.16 0.06
CA GLN A 188 -17.09 -19.58 0.30
C GLN A 188 -17.96 -19.57 -0.96
N ILE A 189 -17.53 -20.22 -2.04
CA ILE A 189 -18.28 -20.32 -3.29
C ILE A 189 -18.64 -21.78 -3.53
N SER A 190 -19.91 -22.06 -3.76
CA SER A 190 -20.43 -23.38 -4.08
C SER A 190 -21.38 -23.34 -5.27
N GLY A 191 -21.64 -24.49 -5.91
CA GLY A 191 -22.52 -24.59 -7.07
C GLY A 191 -21.89 -24.12 -8.38
N ALA A 192 -20.58 -23.88 -8.40
CA ALA A 192 -19.85 -23.35 -9.55
C ALA A 192 -19.67 -24.40 -10.66
N PRO A 193 -19.90 -24.04 -11.94
CA PRO A 193 -19.52 -24.89 -13.07
C PRO A 193 -17.99 -24.92 -13.23
N PRO A 194 -17.39 -26.05 -13.69
CA PRO A 194 -15.92 -26.20 -13.80
C PRO A 194 -15.23 -25.08 -14.60
N TRP A 195 -15.83 -24.63 -15.70
CA TRP A 195 -15.25 -23.57 -16.54
C TRP A 195 -15.02 -22.25 -15.79
N MET A 196 -15.72 -22.01 -14.67
CA MET A 196 -15.58 -20.78 -13.89
C MET A 196 -14.16 -20.58 -13.35
N THR A 197 -13.46 -21.68 -13.06
CA THR A 197 -12.06 -21.68 -12.58
C THR A 197 -11.03 -21.87 -13.67
N GLU A 198 -11.44 -22.39 -14.83
CA GLU A 198 -10.51 -22.79 -15.91
C GLU A 198 -10.42 -21.71 -17.00
N THR A 199 -11.59 -21.12 -17.37
CA THR A 199 -11.63 -20.15 -18.44
C THR A 199 -11.25 -18.76 -17.96
N LYS A 200 -10.25 -18.17 -18.60
CA LYS A 200 -9.74 -16.83 -18.27
C LYS A 200 -10.21 -15.80 -19.29
N PHE A 201 -10.46 -14.59 -18.79
CA PHE A 201 -10.98 -13.49 -19.58
C PHE A 201 -10.14 -12.23 -19.39
N ASP A 202 -10.05 -11.44 -20.46
CA ASP A 202 -9.65 -10.04 -20.44
C ASP A 202 -10.92 -9.19 -20.49
N ILE A 203 -11.09 -8.36 -19.47
CA ILE A 203 -12.27 -7.50 -19.31
C ILE A 203 -11.81 -6.06 -19.21
N ALA A 204 -12.46 -5.18 -19.97
CA ALA A 204 -12.28 -3.74 -19.83
C ALA A 204 -13.66 -3.10 -19.70
N GLY A 205 -13.82 -2.19 -18.74
CA GLY A 205 -15.08 -1.52 -18.46
C GLY A 205 -14.90 -0.03 -18.18
N LYS A 206 -15.81 0.78 -18.74
CA LYS A 206 -15.88 2.21 -18.51
C LYS A 206 -17.14 2.52 -17.68
N PRO A 207 -17.03 3.18 -16.54
CA PRO A 207 -18.18 3.58 -15.74
C PRO A 207 -19.12 4.54 -16.45
N ASP A 208 -20.42 4.43 -16.22
CA ASP A 208 -21.48 5.33 -16.72
C ASP A 208 -21.57 6.63 -15.91
N ALA A 209 -21.13 6.64 -14.67
CA ALA A 209 -21.17 7.80 -13.79
C ALA A 209 -19.83 8.56 -13.79
N GLU A 210 -19.86 9.87 -13.60
CA GLU A 210 -18.68 10.73 -13.52
C GLU A 210 -17.92 10.56 -12.21
N GLY A 211 -16.64 10.85 -12.23
CA GLY A 211 -15.75 10.78 -11.07
C GLY A 211 -14.93 9.48 -10.99
N LEU A 212 -14.06 9.40 -9.99
CA LEU A 212 -13.23 8.23 -9.71
C LEU A 212 -14.01 7.28 -8.79
N PRO A 213 -14.33 6.05 -9.23
CA PRO A 213 -15.04 5.10 -8.39
C PRO A 213 -14.23 4.71 -7.14
N SER A 214 -14.91 4.57 -6.02
CA SER A 214 -14.35 3.92 -4.84
C SER A 214 -14.18 2.41 -5.06
N PRO A 215 -13.40 1.71 -4.24
CA PRO A 215 -13.32 0.25 -4.31
C PRO A 215 -14.68 -0.44 -4.24
N ASP A 216 -15.60 0.05 -3.41
CA ASP A 216 -16.95 -0.50 -3.28
C ASP A 216 -17.79 -0.26 -4.54
N GLN A 217 -17.64 0.88 -5.17
CA GLN A 217 -18.31 1.16 -6.44
C GLN A 217 -17.77 0.28 -7.58
N TYR A 218 -16.46 -0.01 -7.61
CA TYR A 218 -15.93 -0.99 -8.56
C TYR A 218 -16.50 -2.39 -8.31
N ARG A 219 -16.62 -2.82 -7.04
CA ARG A 219 -17.23 -4.12 -6.70
C ARG A 219 -18.67 -4.18 -7.21
N LEU A 220 -19.45 -3.14 -6.95
CA LEU A 220 -20.82 -3.04 -7.42
C LEU A 220 -20.92 -3.13 -8.95
N MET A 221 -20.09 -2.42 -9.69
CA MET A 221 -20.06 -2.49 -11.16
C MET A 221 -19.71 -3.88 -11.67
N ILE A 222 -18.80 -4.59 -11.00
CA ILE A 222 -18.45 -5.97 -11.37
C ILE A 222 -19.59 -6.93 -11.04
N GLN A 223 -20.26 -6.77 -9.90
CA GLN A 223 -21.46 -7.55 -9.56
C GLN A 223 -22.54 -7.40 -10.64
N LYS A 224 -22.81 -6.16 -11.08
CA LYS A 224 -23.74 -5.87 -12.17
C LYS A 224 -23.28 -6.47 -13.51
N LEU A 225 -21.97 -6.42 -13.81
CA LEU A 225 -21.41 -7.05 -15.01
C LEU A 225 -21.62 -8.56 -15.00
N LEU A 226 -21.32 -9.20 -13.86
CA LEU A 226 -21.52 -10.65 -13.68
C LEU A 226 -23.00 -11.03 -13.84
N ALA A 227 -23.90 -10.29 -13.23
CA ALA A 227 -25.34 -10.52 -13.37
C ALA A 227 -25.83 -10.35 -14.83
N ASN A 228 -25.35 -9.32 -15.52
CA ASN A 228 -25.86 -8.97 -16.85
C ASN A 228 -25.19 -9.79 -17.99
N ARG A 229 -23.89 -10.04 -17.90
CA ARG A 229 -23.11 -10.62 -19.00
C ARG A 229 -22.86 -12.12 -18.83
N PHE A 230 -22.79 -12.59 -17.59
CA PHE A 230 -22.63 -14.00 -17.23
C PHE A 230 -23.90 -14.61 -16.65
N GLN A 231 -25.00 -13.85 -16.60
CA GLN A 231 -26.28 -14.28 -16.06
C GLN A 231 -26.17 -14.84 -14.64
N LEU A 232 -25.20 -14.33 -13.86
CA LEU A 232 -24.97 -14.80 -12.50
C LEU A 232 -26.20 -14.58 -11.64
N LYS A 233 -26.73 -15.67 -11.09
CA LYS A 233 -27.73 -15.69 -10.03
C LYS A 233 -27.14 -16.43 -8.84
N LEU A 234 -27.25 -15.88 -7.68
CA LEU A 234 -26.71 -16.45 -6.45
C LEU A 234 -27.60 -16.11 -5.26
N HIS A 235 -27.48 -16.91 -4.22
CA HIS A 235 -27.96 -16.55 -2.91
C HIS A 235 -26.88 -16.80 -1.85
N VAL A 236 -27.05 -16.21 -0.68
CA VAL A 236 -26.10 -16.31 0.43
C VAL A 236 -26.72 -17.16 1.53
N ILE A 237 -25.96 -18.14 2.01
CA ILE A 237 -26.29 -18.94 3.17
C ILE A 237 -25.24 -18.75 4.27
N LYS A 238 -25.61 -18.97 5.52
CA LYS A 238 -24.64 -19.07 6.63
C LYS A 238 -24.21 -20.53 6.77
N GLN A 239 -22.90 -20.76 6.68
CA GLN A 239 -22.32 -22.08 6.92
C GLN A 239 -21.17 -21.97 7.92
N THR A 240 -21.10 -22.90 8.86
CA THR A 240 -20.05 -22.91 9.88
C THR A 240 -18.77 -23.49 9.32
N PHE A 241 -17.71 -22.67 9.30
CA PHE A 241 -16.36 -23.06 8.86
C PHE A 241 -15.34 -22.94 10.00
N PRO A 242 -14.26 -23.70 9.94
CA PRO A 242 -13.08 -23.43 10.73
C PRO A 242 -12.41 -22.15 10.21
N VAL A 243 -12.24 -21.18 11.09
CA VAL A 243 -11.60 -19.88 10.81
C VAL A 243 -10.48 -19.61 11.81
N TYR A 244 -9.66 -18.62 11.53
CA TYR A 244 -8.85 -17.97 12.54
C TYR A 244 -9.44 -16.61 12.87
N ALA A 245 -9.82 -16.40 14.12
CA ALA A 245 -10.13 -15.08 14.62
C ALA A 245 -8.80 -14.33 14.85
N LEU A 246 -8.60 -13.22 14.15
CA LEU A 246 -7.53 -12.28 14.46
C LEU A 246 -7.97 -11.47 15.67
N THR A 247 -7.41 -11.78 16.81
CA THR A 247 -7.68 -11.09 18.07
C THR A 247 -6.48 -10.25 18.47
N ARG A 248 -6.67 -9.33 19.40
CA ARG A 248 -5.58 -8.52 19.95
C ARG A 248 -5.65 -8.46 21.45
N ASP A 249 -4.49 -8.56 22.11
CA ASP A 249 -4.36 -8.43 23.55
C ASP A 249 -4.68 -6.98 23.97
N GLU A 250 -5.52 -6.79 24.98
CA GLU A 250 -5.86 -5.47 25.51
C GLU A 250 -4.66 -4.71 26.08
N LYS A 251 -3.63 -5.44 26.52
CA LYS A 251 -2.38 -4.87 27.06
C LYS A 251 -1.31 -4.65 25.99
N ALA A 252 -1.60 -4.93 24.75
CA ALA A 252 -0.66 -4.76 23.66
C ALA A 252 -0.31 -3.28 23.42
N PRO A 253 0.88 -2.98 22.89
CA PRO A 253 1.29 -1.60 22.57
C PRO A 253 0.25 -0.92 21.66
N VAL A 254 -0.05 0.35 21.91
CA VAL A 254 -0.99 1.11 21.04
C VAL A 254 -0.42 1.16 19.65
N LEU A 255 -1.24 0.81 18.65
CA LEU A 255 -0.86 0.98 17.26
C LEU A 255 -1.06 2.45 16.86
N PRO A 256 -0.06 3.06 16.22
CA PRO A 256 -0.20 4.42 15.69
C PRO A 256 -1.36 4.51 14.71
N HIS A 257 -2.25 5.47 14.92
CA HIS A 257 -3.29 5.80 13.95
C HIS A 257 -2.68 6.49 12.74
N SER A 258 -3.26 6.24 11.59
CA SER A 258 -2.88 6.83 10.32
C SER A 258 -4.13 7.34 9.61
N ASP A 259 -4.03 8.49 8.96
CA ASP A 259 -5.13 8.99 8.13
C ASP A 259 -5.14 8.27 6.78
N PRO A 260 -6.32 7.90 6.25
CA PRO A 260 -6.42 7.37 4.90
C PRO A 260 -5.96 8.44 3.90
N GLY A 261 -5.18 8.03 2.93
CA GLY A 261 -4.62 8.92 1.93
C GLY A 261 -4.15 8.15 0.70
N LEU A 262 -3.17 8.68 -0.01
CA LEU A 262 -2.57 8.03 -1.18
C LEU A 262 -1.95 6.66 -0.86
N ASP A 263 -1.62 6.41 0.41
CA ASP A 263 -0.94 5.22 0.90
C ASP A 263 -1.90 4.21 1.58
N THR A 264 -3.21 4.43 1.50
CA THR A 264 -4.20 3.58 2.19
C THR A 264 -4.10 2.12 1.76
N GLY A 265 -3.91 1.24 2.75
CA GLY A 265 -3.80 -0.21 2.52
C GLY A 265 -2.49 -0.63 1.88
N ASN A 266 -1.47 0.21 1.87
CA ASN A 266 -0.19 -0.13 1.29
C ASN A 266 0.62 -1.03 2.23
N ALA A 267 1.19 -2.10 1.67
CA ALA A 267 2.14 -2.96 2.35
C ALA A 267 3.40 -3.10 1.50
N TYR A 268 4.57 -2.93 2.11
CA TYR A 268 5.83 -3.08 1.42
C TYR A 268 6.87 -3.77 2.29
N VAL A 269 7.89 -4.28 1.64
CA VAL A 269 8.95 -5.08 2.27
C VAL A 269 10.25 -4.30 2.25
N SER A 270 11.03 -4.40 3.31
CA SER A 270 12.43 -3.97 3.36
C SER A 270 13.26 -5.01 4.12
N ASP A 271 14.54 -5.11 3.77
CA ASP A 271 15.46 -5.94 4.50
C ASP A 271 16.12 -5.13 5.63
N SER A 272 16.34 -5.78 6.76
CA SER A 272 17.07 -5.22 7.88
C SER A 272 18.49 -5.78 7.93
N PRO A 273 19.49 -5.00 8.35
CA PRO A 273 20.87 -5.46 8.44
C PRO A 273 21.10 -6.67 9.37
N ASP A 274 20.14 -6.95 10.25
CA ASP A 274 20.15 -8.07 11.19
C ASP A 274 19.58 -9.39 10.60
N GLY A 275 19.41 -9.46 9.27
CA GLY A 275 18.91 -10.65 8.57
C GLY A 275 17.40 -10.89 8.76
N GLN A 276 16.67 -9.80 9.01
CA GLN A 276 15.20 -9.86 9.07
C GLN A 276 14.58 -9.14 7.88
N THR A 277 13.52 -9.70 7.37
CA THR A 277 12.59 -9.03 6.46
C THR A 277 11.55 -8.29 7.27
N VAL A 278 11.36 -7.02 6.96
CA VAL A 278 10.41 -6.13 7.63
C VAL A 278 9.24 -5.85 6.70
N LEU A 279 8.06 -6.29 7.08
CA LEU A 279 6.81 -5.93 6.41
C LEU A 279 6.28 -4.64 7.04
N HIS A 280 6.13 -3.61 6.24
CA HIS A 280 5.59 -2.32 6.65
C HIS A 280 4.15 -2.19 6.18
N PHE A 281 3.26 -1.80 7.07
CA PHE A 281 1.86 -1.56 6.79
C PHE A 281 1.56 -0.07 7.01
N VAL A 282 1.03 0.58 5.98
CA VAL A 282 0.72 2.02 5.98
C VAL A 282 -0.77 2.20 5.73
N SER A 283 -1.43 2.98 6.59
CA SER A 283 -2.88 3.21 6.51
C SER A 283 -3.67 1.91 6.30
N MET A 284 -3.36 0.89 7.12
CA MET A 284 -3.93 -0.45 7.05
C MET A 284 -5.12 -0.56 8.00
N SER A 285 -6.31 -0.91 7.50
CA SER A 285 -7.43 -1.31 8.36
C SER A 285 -7.32 -2.77 8.77
N MET A 286 -7.94 -3.17 9.86
CA MET A 286 -7.88 -4.58 10.32
C MET A 286 -8.52 -5.57 9.35
N PRO A 287 -9.65 -5.28 8.68
CA PRO A 287 -10.15 -6.13 7.60
C PRO A 287 -9.15 -6.29 6.43
N MET A 288 -8.45 -5.21 6.03
CA MET A 288 -7.39 -5.30 5.01
C MET A 288 -6.22 -6.15 5.50
N PHE A 289 -5.85 -6.01 6.77
CA PHE A 289 -4.78 -6.80 7.37
C PHE A 289 -5.16 -8.30 7.46
N SER A 290 -6.39 -8.62 7.86
CA SER A 290 -6.91 -10.00 7.84
C SER A 290 -6.84 -10.61 6.43
N SER A 291 -7.22 -9.85 5.41
CA SER A 291 -7.10 -10.26 4.00
C SER A 291 -5.65 -10.43 3.57
N PHE A 292 -4.73 -9.61 4.07
CA PHE A 292 -3.30 -9.77 3.82
C PHE A 292 -2.78 -11.07 4.44
N LEU A 293 -3.17 -11.39 5.67
CA LEU A 293 -2.74 -12.61 6.36
C LEU A 293 -3.17 -13.88 5.64
N MET A 294 -4.32 -13.88 4.97
CA MET A 294 -4.81 -15.03 4.18
C MET A 294 -3.88 -15.40 3.01
N ARG A 295 -2.96 -14.51 2.61
CA ARG A 295 -1.94 -14.84 1.58
C ARG A 295 -0.87 -15.80 2.07
N PHE A 296 -0.72 -15.96 3.39
CA PHE A 296 0.27 -16.80 4.05
C PHE A 296 -0.37 -17.91 4.89
N ILE A 297 -1.66 -17.82 5.16
CA ILE A 297 -2.42 -18.74 5.99
C ILE A 297 -3.52 -19.34 5.13
N GLU A 298 -3.15 -20.40 4.40
CA GLU A 298 -4.04 -20.99 3.39
C GLU A 298 -5.07 -21.96 3.96
N ASP A 299 -4.84 -22.50 5.18
CA ASP A 299 -5.71 -23.55 5.71
C ASP A 299 -7.07 -23.07 6.18
N ARG A 300 -7.22 -21.78 6.52
CA ARG A 300 -8.45 -21.19 7.06
C ARG A 300 -8.56 -19.72 6.72
N GLN A 301 -9.81 -19.26 6.67
CA GLN A 301 -10.09 -17.83 6.59
C GLN A 301 -9.68 -17.11 7.87
N VAL A 302 -9.21 -15.87 7.74
CA VAL A 302 -8.92 -14.98 8.86
C VAL A 302 -10.04 -13.95 9.00
N VAL A 303 -10.68 -13.94 10.14
CA VAL A 303 -11.78 -13.01 10.48
C VAL A 303 -11.25 -11.97 11.48
N ASP A 304 -11.53 -10.70 11.25
CA ASP A 304 -11.15 -9.63 12.17
C ASP A 304 -12.06 -9.61 13.40
N GLU A 305 -11.47 -9.87 14.56
CA GLU A 305 -12.08 -9.74 15.90
C GLU A 305 -11.20 -8.88 16.82
N THR A 306 -10.39 -7.99 16.25
CA THR A 306 -9.52 -7.13 17.04
C THR A 306 -10.26 -6.04 17.79
N GLY A 307 -11.45 -5.68 17.32
CA GLY A 307 -12.21 -4.53 17.82
C GLY A 307 -11.61 -3.17 17.45
N LEU A 308 -10.53 -3.15 16.65
CA LEU A 308 -9.88 -1.92 16.23
C LEU A 308 -10.58 -1.34 15.00
N THR A 309 -10.92 -0.05 15.07
CA THR A 309 -11.53 0.69 13.96
C THR A 309 -10.60 1.79 13.45
N GLY A 310 -10.66 2.08 12.14
CA GLY A 310 -9.80 3.07 11.50
C GLY A 310 -8.60 2.45 10.80
N TYR A 311 -7.57 3.27 10.60
CA TYR A 311 -6.36 2.90 9.89
C TYR A 311 -5.15 3.03 10.80
N PHE A 312 -4.18 2.14 10.62
CA PHE A 312 -3.02 2.00 11.49
C PHE A 312 -1.73 1.90 10.67
N GLU A 313 -0.63 2.32 11.28
CA GLU A 313 0.72 2.13 10.76
C GLU A 313 1.50 1.22 11.71
N PHE A 314 2.05 0.12 11.20
CA PHE A 314 2.83 -0.83 12.00
C PHE A 314 3.77 -1.66 11.14
N THR A 315 4.66 -2.39 11.78
CA THR A 315 5.62 -3.27 11.10
C THR A 315 5.63 -4.66 11.73
N ILE A 316 5.86 -5.66 10.88
CA ILE A 316 6.10 -7.05 11.29
C ILE A 316 7.52 -7.41 10.88
N LYS A 317 8.29 -8.03 11.76
CA LYS A 317 9.63 -8.52 11.50
C LYS A 317 9.62 -10.04 11.42
N ILE A 318 10.23 -10.56 10.38
CA ILE A 318 10.29 -12.01 10.09
C ILE A 318 11.73 -12.35 9.71
N PRO A 319 12.33 -13.44 10.23
CA PRO A 319 13.62 -13.89 9.73
C PRO A 319 13.57 -14.10 8.23
N THR A 320 14.53 -13.53 7.49
CA THR A 320 14.56 -13.64 6.01
C THR A 320 14.67 -15.11 5.57
N SER A 321 15.38 -15.93 6.35
CA SER A 321 15.48 -17.39 6.10
C SER A 321 14.13 -18.11 6.07
N ASP A 322 13.12 -17.59 6.75
CA ASP A 322 11.80 -18.21 6.84
C ASP A 322 10.92 -17.89 5.61
N LEU A 323 11.34 -16.90 4.79
CA LEU A 323 10.66 -16.46 3.57
C LEU A 323 11.34 -16.94 2.28
N ASP A 324 12.63 -17.29 2.33
CA ASP A 324 13.44 -17.67 1.16
C ASP A 324 13.25 -19.14 0.71
N SER A 325 12.39 -19.89 1.35
CA SER A 325 12.29 -21.35 1.14
C SER A 325 11.37 -21.79 0.01
N SER A 326 10.69 -20.87 -0.67
CA SER A 326 9.77 -21.20 -1.77
C SER A 326 10.27 -20.73 -3.14
N PRO A 327 10.23 -21.57 -4.18
CA PRO A 327 10.31 -21.12 -5.56
C PRO A 327 9.17 -20.13 -5.85
N ALA A 328 9.43 -19.10 -6.65
CA ALA A 328 8.51 -18.01 -6.94
C ALA A 328 7.11 -18.42 -7.48
N ASP A 329 6.91 -19.67 -7.85
CA ASP A 329 5.67 -20.25 -8.40
C ASP A 329 5.00 -21.28 -7.43
N SER A 330 5.55 -21.52 -6.25
CA SER A 330 4.92 -22.38 -5.24
C SER A 330 4.12 -21.50 -4.27
N GLY A 331 2.92 -21.93 -3.89
CA GLY A 331 2.15 -21.29 -2.83
C GLY A 331 2.94 -21.18 -1.51
N PRO A 332 2.45 -20.41 -0.52
CA PRO A 332 3.12 -20.24 0.75
C PRO A 332 3.34 -21.57 1.47
N THR A 333 4.47 -21.69 2.13
CA THR A 333 4.83 -22.87 2.91
C THR A 333 4.32 -22.77 4.34
N ASP A 334 4.16 -23.91 5.04
CA ASP A 334 3.85 -23.92 6.48
C ASP A 334 4.84 -23.06 7.27
N THR A 335 6.08 -22.97 6.82
CA THR A 335 7.15 -22.15 7.43
C THR A 335 6.84 -20.66 7.35
N GLU A 336 6.35 -20.18 6.20
CA GLU A 336 5.97 -18.76 6.02
C GLU A 336 4.76 -18.39 6.89
N GLY A 337 3.75 -19.26 6.92
CA GLY A 337 2.57 -19.07 7.77
C GLY A 337 2.94 -18.98 9.26
N ASP A 338 3.84 -19.82 9.72
CA ASP A 338 4.34 -19.80 11.09
C ASP A 338 5.23 -18.59 11.38
N ALA A 339 6.03 -18.16 10.42
CA ALA A 339 6.83 -16.95 10.53
C ALA A 339 5.95 -15.70 10.69
N ILE A 340 4.90 -15.59 9.89
CA ILE A 340 3.89 -14.53 10.02
C ILE A 340 3.20 -14.59 11.39
N ARG A 341 2.78 -15.79 11.85
CA ARG A 341 2.16 -15.95 13.18
C ARG A 341 3.07 -15.46 14.31
N ARG A 342 4.37 -15.77 14.23
CA ARG A 342 5.35 -15.24 15.19
C ARG A 342 5.56 -13.75 15.07
N GLY A 343 5.63 -13.24 13.84
CA GLY A 343 5.87 -11.82 13.55
C GLY A 343 4.78 -10.87 14.06
N ILE A 344 3.52 -11.33 14.13
CA ILE A 344 2.40 -10.51 14.62
C ILE A 344 2.29 -10.48 16.16
N GLN A 345 2.88 -11.44 16.86
CA GLN A 345 2.77 -11.55 18.34
C GLN A 345 3.30 -10.34 19.10
N PRO A 346 4.45 -9.72 18.73
CA PRO A 346 4.94 -8.53 19.42
C PRO A 346 3.98 -7.34 19.38
N LEU A 347 3.08 -7.31 18.40
CA LEU A 347 2.01 -6.31 18.28
C LEU A 347 0.76 -6.69 19.07
N GLY A 348 0.79 -7.82 19.78
CA GLY A 348 -0.32 -8.36 20.53
C GLY A 348 -1.38 -9.09 19.71
N PHE A 349 -1.16 -9.28 18.42
CA PHE A 349 -2.07 -10.04 17.57
C PHE A 349 -1.92 -11.56 17.78
N LYS A 350 -3.05 -12.26 17.73
CA LYS A 350 -3.13 -13.72 17.80
C LYS A 350 -4.14 -14.23 16.78
N LEU A 351 -3.84 -15.38 16.19
CA LEU A 351 -4.76 -16.13 15.35
C LEU A 351 -5.33 -17.29 16.17
N VAL A 352 -6.55 -17.13 16.60
CA VAL A 352 -7.26 -18.10 17.47
C VAL A 352 -8.14 -19.00 16.61
N PRO A 353 -7.91 -20.32 16.60
CA PRO A 353 -8.76 -21.24 15.84
C PRO A 353 -10.17 -21.25 16.42
N LYS A 354 -11.16 -21.11 15.55
CA LYS A 354 -12.57 -20.97 15.93
C LYS A 354 -13.46 -21.62 14.85
N LYS A 355 -14.71 -21.89 15.17
CA LYS A 355 -15.74 -22.22 14.18
C LYS A 355 -16.77 -21.10 14.19
N GLU A 356 -17.02 -20.52 13.03
CA GLU A 356 -17.95 -19.43 12.87
C GLU A 356 -18.87 -19.62 11.67
N PRO A 357 -20.12 -19.14 11.77
CA PRO A 357 -21.00 -19.04 10.63
C PRO A 357 -20.52 -17.86 9.75
N ILE A 358 -19.98 -18.18 8.59
CA ILE A 358 -19.60 -17.21 7.57
C ILE A 358 -20.55 -17.27 6.38
N ASP A 359 -20.60 -16.19 5.62
CA ASP A 359 -21.40 -16.13 4.41
C ASP A 359 -20.78 -16.99 3.31
N VAL A 360 -21.60 -17.85 2.71
CA VAL A 360 -21.26 -18.69 1.56
C VAL A 360 -22.16 -18.30 0.41
N ILE A 361 -21.56 -18.01 -0.72
CA ILE A 361 -22.26 -17.78 -1.98
C ILE A 361 -22.57 -19.13 -2.62
N VAL A 362 -23.85 -19.36 -2.87
CA VAL A 362 -24.33 -20.50 -3.67
C VAL A 362 -24.71 -19.97 -5.04
N ILE A 363 -24.04 -20.45 -6.07
CA ILE A 363 -24.32 -20.09 -7.46
C ILE A 363 -25.51 -20.90 -7.93
N ASP A 364 -26.63 -20.24 -8.20
CA ASP A 364 -27.84 -20.84 -8.73
C ASP A 364 -27.79 -20.96 -10.24
N HIS A 365 -27.14 -20.00 -10.89
CA HIS A 365 -27.00 -19.96 -12.35
C HIS A 365 -25.77 -19.15 -12.76
N LEU A 366 -25.06 -19.61 -13.78
CA LEU A 366 -23.91 -18.92 -14.37
C LEU A 366 -23.68 -19.41 -15.82
N ASP A 367 -23.74 -18.49 -16.77
CA ASP A 367 -23.49 -18.76 -18.20
C ASP A 367 -22.14 -18.18 -18.65
N GLN A 368 -21.54 -18.83 -19.64
CA GLN A 368 -20.41 -18.21 -20.36
C GLN A 368 -20.91 -17.01 -21.17
N PRO A 369 -20.16 -15.89 -21.17
CA PRO A 369 -20.58 -14.71 -21.91
C PRO A 369 -20.53 -14.99 -23.41
N SER A 370 -21.48 -14.44 -24.18
CA SER A 370 -21.34 -14.36 -25.62
C SER A 370 -20.14 -13.50 -25.97
N ALA A 371 -19.34 -13.91 -26.95
CA ALA A 371 -18.24 -13.08 -27.44
C ALA A 371 -18.79 -11.73 -27.93
N ASN A 372 -18.08 -10.65 -27.60
CA ASN A 372 -18.37 -9.30 -28.11
C ASN A 372 -17.72 -9.10 -29.45
#